data_91933e00d4e38771b8c7a7bc9509798f
#
_entry.id   91933e00d4e38771b8c7a7bc9509798f
#
_cell.length_a   1.000
_cell.length_b   1.000
_cell.length_c   1.000
_cell.angle_alpha   90.00
_cell.angle_beta   90.00
_cell.angle_gamma   90.00
#
_symmetry.space_group_name_H-M   'P 1'
#
loop_
_entity.id
_entity.type
_entity.pdbx_description
1 polymer ?
#
loop_
_entity_poly.entity_id
_entity_poly.type
_entity_poly.pdbx_seq_one_letter_code
_entity_poly.pdbx_strand_id
1 'polypeptide(L)'
;PTETPDPTNTPKPTSVPEPTTVPEPTETPEPTSAPEPTDTPETSVTPEPTATPEPTPVPAGAYIDGTYTGIGEGNDGPDSVQVTVTISGGQIVGATYFSYDDEEYADTAWAGILGQVMGKQSADSVDTVSGCTYSSQGLIQAFRNALNQAKGA
;
A
#
# COMPACT_ATOMS: atom_id res chain seq x y z
N PRO A 1 -52.45 -38.02 -49.12
CA PRO A 1 -51.08 -38.12 -49.49
C PRO A 1 -50.32 -37.07 -48.72
N THR A 2 -49.41 -37.54 -47.85
CA THR A 2 -48.59 -36.67 -46.99
C THR A 2 -47.29 -36.51 -47.75
N GLU A 3 -46.95 -35.27 -48.12
CA GLU A 3 -45.69 -34.95 -48.81
C GLU A 3 -44.53 -35.13 -47.87
N THR A 4 -43.49 -35.81 -48.29
CA THR A 4 -42.23 -36.01 -47.60
C THR A 4 -41.46 -34.73 -47.72
N PRO A 5 -40.91 -34.14 -46.60
CA PRO A 5 -40.10 -32.97 -46.71
C PRO A 5 -38.76 -33.19 -47.42
N ASP A 6 -38.40 -32.26 -48.28
CA ASP A 6 -37.17 -32.19 -49.07
C ASP A 6 -35.95 -32.15 -48.15
N PRO A 7 -34.84 -32.87 -48.45
CA PRO A 7 -33.65 -32.84 -47.62
C PRO A 7 -33.01 -31.48 -47.62
N THR A 8 -32.85 -30.92 -46.41
CA THR A 8 -32.18 -29.65 -46.15
C THR A 8 -30.74 -29.69 -46.65
N ASN A 9 -30.37 -28.76 -47.50
CA ASN A 9 -29.02 -28.62 -48.00
C ASN A 9 -27.99 -28.47 -46.84
N THR A 10 -27.10 -29.44 -46.74
CA THR A 10 -25.96 -29.38 -45.82
C THR A 10 -25.03 -28.24 -46.25
N PRO A 11 -24.66 -27.31 -45.36
CA PRO A 11 -23.73 -26.25 -45.74
C PRO A 11 -22.35 -26.82 -46.11
N LYS A 12 -21.81 -26.31 -47.19
CA LYS A 12 -20.48 -26.66 -47.69
C LYS A 12 -19.44 -26.31 -46.62
N PRO A 13 -18.45 -27.15 -46.33
CA PRO A 13 -17.41 -26.83 -45.37
C PRO A 13 -16.63 -25.59 -45.81
N THR A 14 -16.53 -24.64 -44.90
CA THR A 14 -15.71 -23.42 -45.04
C THR A 14 -14.23 -23.82 -45.10
N SER A 15 -13.51 -23.37 -46.07
CA SER A 15 -12.07 -23.62 -46.21
C SER A 15 -11.32 -23.17 -44.96
N VAL A 16 -10.51 -24.06 -44.41
CA VAL A 16 -9.56 -23.77 -43.34
C VAL A 16 -8.56 -22.70 -43.84
N PRO A 17 -8.31 -21.61 -43.14
CA PRO A 17 -7.29 -20.65 -43.53
C PRO A 17 -5.91 -21.31 -43.53
N GLU A 18 -5.15 -21.03 -44.56
CA GLU A 18 -3.77 -21.48 -44.76
C GLU A 18 -2.88 -20.96 -43.62
N PRO A 19 -1.98 -21.77 -43.03
CA PRO A 19 -1.12 -21.34 -41.96
C PRO A 19 -0.26 -20.15 -42.39
N THR A 20 -0.37 -19.07 -41.64
CA THR A 20 0.45 -17.88 -41.80
C THR A 20 1.92 -18.27 -41.57
N THR A 21 2.81 -17.94 -42.50
CA THR A 21 4.24 -18.18 -42.36
C THR A 21 4.77 -17.53 -41.09
N VAL A 22 5.42 -18.33 -40.27
CA VAL A 22 6.15 -17.86 -39.08
C VAL A 22 7.24 -16.91 -39.56
N PRO A 23 7.38 -15.70 -39.02
CA PRO A 23 8.48 -14.82 -39.38
C PRO A 23 9.83 -15.47 -39.01
N GLU A 24 10.77 -15.39 -39.91
CA GLU A 24 12.14 -15.86 -39.72
C GLU A 24 12.76 -15.15 -38.49
N PRO A 25 13.51 -15.86 -37.64
CA PRO A 25 14.10 -15.27 -36.44
C PRO A 25 15.08 -14.17 -36.88
N THR A 26 14.84 -12.97 -36.39
CA THR A 26 15.76 -11.82 -36.57
C THR A 26 17.10 -12.17 -35.91
N GLU A 27 18.18 -12.01 -36.64
CA GLU A 27 19.52 -12.27 -36.15
C GLU A 27 19.76 -11.49 -34.84
N THR A 28 20.19 -12.20 -33.81
CA THR A 28 20.61 -11.62 -32.54
C THR A 28 21.82 -10.71 -32.84
N PRO A 29 21.78 -9.43 -32.43
CA PRO A 29 22.94 -8.57 -32.62
C PRO A 29 24.16 -9.16 -31.91
N GLU A 30 25.27 -9.19 -32.57
CA GLU A 30 26.57 -9.62 -32.06
C GLU A 30 26.89 -8.80 -30.78
N PRO A 31 27.37 -9.44 -29.71
CA PRO A 31 27.68 -8.72 -28.48
C PRO A 31 28.77 -7.67 -28.76
N THR A 32 28.41 -6.40 -28.60
CA THR A 32 29.36 -5.29 -28.63
C THR A 32 30.38 -5.55 -27.52
N SER A 33 31.67 -5.57 -27.90
CA SER A 33 32.79 -5.71 -26.97
C SER A 33 32.63 -4.74 -25.80
N ALA A 34 32.72 -5.27 -24.58
CA ALA A 34 32.70 -4.46 -23.35
C ALA A 34 33.82 -3.40 -23.43
N PRO A 35 33.55 -2.16 -23.05
CA PRO A 35 34.61 -1.16 -22.95
C PRO A 35 35.67 -1.65 -21.95
N GLU A 36 36.92 -1.47 -22.33
CA GLU A 36 38.08 -1.73 -21.51
C GLU A 36 37.92 -0.99 -20.15
N PRO A 37 38.24 -1.61 -19.03
CA PRO A 37 38.08 -0.95 -17.72
C PRO A 37 38.97 0.31 -17.72
N THR A 38 38.31 1.47 -17.61
CA THR A 38 38.97 2.74 -17.39
C THR A 38 39.63 2.68 -16.02
N ASP A 39 40.90 3.10 -15.95
CA ASP A 39 41.65 3.15 -14.70
C ASP A 39 40.80 3.67 -13.55
N THR A 40 40.74 2.89 -12.50
CA THR A 40 40.08 3.21 -11.24
C THR A 40 40.67 4.52 -10.71
N PRO A 41 39.91 5.58 -10.53
CA PRO A 41 40.42 6.76 -9.82
C PRO A 41 40.76 6.33 -8.38
N GLU A 42 42.02 6.50 -8.04
CA GLU A 42 42.60 6.22 -6.76
C GLU A 42 41.94 7.13 -5.71
N THR A 43 41.58 6.53 -4.59
CA THR A 43 41.10 7.19 -3.35
C THR A 43 39.84 8.02 -3.48
N SER A 44 38.69 7.34 -3.59
CA SER A 44 37.47 7.86 -2.99
C SER A 44 37.67 7.83 -1.45
N VAL A 45 37.92 8.99 -0.85
CA VAL A 45 37.77 9.16 0.60
C VAL A 45 36.32 8.76 0.90
N THR A 46 36.15 7.65 1.59
CA THR A 46 34.87 7.25 2.15
C THR A 46 34.32 8.47 2.90
N PRO A 47 33.18 9.05 2.51
CA PRO A 47 32.62 10.12 3.32
C PRO A 47 32.46 9.59 4.72
N GLU A 48 33.06 10.26 5.67
CA GLU A 48 32.87 10.03 7.11
C GLU A 48 31.34 9.93 7.31
N PRO A 49 30.82 8.91 8.00
CA PRO A 49 29.39 8.78 8.19
C PRO A 49 28.87 10.09 8.75
N THR A 50 28.09 10.81 7.94
CA THR A 50 27.40 12.01 8.37
C THR A 50 26.64 11.62 9.63
N ALA A 51 27.00 12.25 10.75
CA ALA A 51 26.35 11.99 12.03
C ALA A 51 24.84 12.01 11.77
N THR A 52 24.20 10.87 12.03
CA THR A 52 22.74 10.78 12.01
C THR A 52 22.26 11.96 12.85
N PRO A 53 21.40 12.87 12.33
CA PRO A 53 20.94 13.99 13.12
C PRO A 53 20.41 13.43 14.42
N GLU A 54 20.99 13.87 15.52
CA GLU A 54 20.52 13.54 16.86
C GLU A 54 19.04 13.89 16.88
N PRO A 55 18.15 12.95 17.27
CA PRO A 55 16.72 13.20 17.25
C PRO A 55 16.48 14.48 18.05
N THR A 56 15.96 15.50 17.37
CA THR A 56 15.55 16.76 18.00
C THR A 56 14.70 16.38 19.21
N PRO A 57 15.01 16.84 20.44
CA PRO A 57 14.20 16.50 21.60
C PRO A 57 12.79 17.03 21.34
N VAL A 58 11.89 16.11 21.00
CA VAL A 58 10.48 16.40 20.88
C VAL A 58 10.00 16.74 22.28
N PRO A 59 9.19 17.77 22.47
CA PRO A 59 8.73 18.17 23.79
C PRO A 59 8.15 16.96 24.50
N ALA A 60 8.57 16.76 25.75
CA ALA A 60 8.15 15.66 26.62
C ALA A 60 6.62 15.56 26.60
N GLY A 61 6.15 14.39 26.22
CA GLY A 61 4.96 14.19 25.48
C GLY A 61 3.63 14.47 26.15
N ALA A 62 2.70 14.69 25.28
CA ALA A 62 1.29 14.82 25.62
C ALA A 62 0.64 13.49 26.09
N TYR A 63 1.37 12.36 25.95
CA TYR A 63 0.83 11.02 26.18
C TYR A 63 1.60 10.26 27.25
N ILE A 64 0.93 9.34 27.92
CA ILE A 64 1.51 8.39 28.88
C ILE A 64 2.07 7.22 28.10
N ASP A 65 3.29 6.78 28.44
CA ASP A 65 3.94 5.64 27.81
C ASP A 65 3.13 4.35 28.01
N GLY A 66 3.02 3.57 26.96
CA GLY A 66 2.26 2.33 26.99
C GLY A 66 1.71 1.92 25.61
N THR A 67 0.88 0.90 25.62
CA THR A 67 0.18 0.43 24.42
C THR A 67 -1.32 0.60 24.63
N TYR A 68 -1.97 1.28 23.69
CA TYR A 68 -3.38 1.64 23.80
C TYR A 68 -4.11 1.18 22.53
N THR A 69 -5.30 0.61 22.75
CA THR A 69 -6.13 0.13 21.65
C THR A 69 -7.40 0.95 21.57
N GLY A 70 -7.68 1.46 20.38
CA GLY A 70 -8.91 2.16 20.07
C GLY A 70 -9.69 1.44 19.00
N ILE A 71 -10.98 1.63 19.00
CA ILE A 71 -11.93 1.03 18.07
C ILE A 71 -12.62 2.16 17.29
N GLY A 72 -12.90 1.93 16.03
CA GLY A 72 -13.59 2.86 15.15
C GLY A 72 -14.60 2.16 14.26
N GLU A 73 -15.49 2.95 13.69
CA GLU A 73 -16.51 2.51 12.74
C GLU A 73 -16.01 2.73 11.31
N GLY A 74 -15.77 1.64 10.59
CA GLY A 74 -15.40 1.63 9.18
C GLY A 74 -16.60 1.35 8.27
N ASN A 75 -16.33 0.87 7.07
CA ASN A 75 -17.37 0.56 6.08
C ASN A 75 -18.26 -0.60 6.50
N ASP A 76 -17.71 -1.58 7.20
CA ASP A 76 -18.44 -2.78 7.67
C ASP A 76 -19.18 -2.59 9.00
N GLY A 77 -19.30 -1.34 9.44
CA GLY A 77 -20.13 -0.95 10.59
C GLY A 77 -19.36 -0.69 11.89
N PRO A 78 -20.08 -0.69 13.02
CA PRO A 78 -19.48 -0.43 14.32
C PRO A 78 -18.40 -1.46 14.65
N ASP A 79 -17.33 -0.99 15.28
CA ASP A 79 -16.21 -1.83 15.75
C ASP A 79 -15.48 -2.61 14.64
N SER A 80 -15.66 -2.22 13.36
CA SER A 80 -15.02 -2.89 12.25
C SER A 80 -13.52 -2.56 12.11
N VAL A 81 -13.06 -1.49 12.75
CA VAL A 81 -11.66 -1.06 12.71
C VAL A 81 -11.09 -0.98 14.13
N GLN A 82 -9.94 -1.60 14.33
CA GLN A 82 -9.18 -1.54 15.58
C GLN A 82 -7.79 -1.01 15.30
N VAL A 83 -7.31 -0.07 16.11
CA VAL A 83 -5.94 0.46 16.03
C VAL A 83 -5.26 0.29 17.39
N THR A 84 -4.06 -0.24 17.38
CA THR A 84 -3.20 -0.36 18.56
C THR A 84 -2.02 0.57 18.39
N VAL A 85 -1.87 1.53 19.30
CA VAL A 85 -0.83 2.57 19.29
C VAL A 85 0.17 2.28 20.38
N THR A 86 1.46 2.35 20.07
CA THR A 86 2.55 2.25 21.05
C THR A 86 3.14 3.64 21.28
N ILE A 87 3.23 4.02 22.54
CA ILE A 87 3.76 5.31 23.00
C ILE A 87 4.99 5.08 23.85
N SER A 88 6.03 5.83 23.59
CA SER A 88 7.27 5.85 24.35
C SER A 88 7.86 7.25 24.38
N GLY A 89 8.31 7.69 25.56
CA GLY A 89 8.80 9.07 25.76
C GLY A 89 7.70 10.11 25.55
N GLY A 90 6.43 9.74 25.75
CA GLY A 90 5.27 10.60 25.54
C GLY A 90 4.90 10.82 24.07
N GLN A 91 5.44 10.02 23.16
CA GLN A 91 5.23 10.12 21.73
C GLN A 91 4.75 8.82 21.10
N ILE A 92 4.04 8.95 19.98
CA ILE A 92 3.64 7.81 19.17
C ILE A 92 4.87 7.29 18.43
N VAL A 93 5.35 6.09 18.79
CA VAL A 93 6.51 5.46 18.16
C VAL A 93 6.11 4.37 17.16
N GLY A 94 4.86 3.92 17.20
CA GLY A 94 4.34 2.94 16.26
C GLY A 94 2.84 2.72 16.43
N ALA A 95 2.25 2.14 15.42
CA ALA A 95 0.87 1.67 15.47
C ALA A 95 0.67 0.48 14.54
N THR A 96 -0.31 -0.35 14.86
CA THR A 96 -0.82 -1.44 14.03
C THR A 96 -2.34 -1.33 13.94
N TYR A 97 -2.92 -1.94 12.91
CA TYR A 97 -4.36 -1.95 12.76
C TYR A 97 -4.89 -3.34 12.42
N PHE A 98 -6.16 -3.52 12.66
CA PHE A 98 -6.96 -4.63 12.20
C PHE A 98 -8.29 -4.06 11.69
N SER A 99 -8.76 -4.55 10.56
CA SER A 99 -10.02 -4.12 9.96
C SER A 99 -10.78 -5.30 9.38
N TYR A 100 -12.10 -5.23 9.41
CA TYR A 100 -12.99 -6.12 8.65
C TYR A 100 -13.34 -5.53 7.27
N ASP A 101 -13.02 -4.25 7.02
CA ASP A 101 -13.20 -3.62 5.72
C ASP A 101 -12.32 -4.32 4.67
N ASP A 102 -12.67 -4.18 3.39
CA ASP A 102 -11.87 -4.70 2.28
C ASP A 102 -10.41 -4.25 2.40
N GLU A 103 -9.46 -5.20 2.37
CA GLU A 103 -8.02 -4.95 2.58
C GLU A 103 -7.48 -3.85 1.67
N GLU A 104 -7.91 -3.79 0.41
CA GLU A 104 -7.43 -2.78 -0.55
C GLU A 104 -7.73 -1.35 -0.09
N TYR A 105 -8.93 -1.10 0.42
CA TYR A 105 -9.33 0.21 0.94
C TYR A 105 -8.75 0.48 2.32
N ALA A 106 -8.71 -0.54 3.17
CA ALA A 106 -8.16 -0.44 4.51
C ALA A 106 -6.65 -0.17 4.49
N ASP A 107 -5.88 -0.88 3.67
CA ASP A 107 -4.43 -0.70 3.54
C ASP A 107 -4.08 0.66 2.95
N THR A 108 -4.81 1.10 1.92
CA THR A 108 -4.61 2.43 1.32
C THR A 108 -4.92 3.54 2.31
N ALA A 109 -6.01 3.42 3.05
CA ALA A 109 -6.37 4.35 4.12
C ALA A 109 -5.32 4.33 5.24
N TRP A 110 -4.88 3.15 5.67
CA TRP A 110 -3.89 2.99 6.73
C TRP A 110 -2.59 3.71 6.42
N ALA A 111 -2.01 3.51 5.24
CA ALA A 111 -0.76 4.14 4.85
C ALA A 111 -0.85 5.67 4.91
N GLY A 112 -1.94 6.25 4.40
CA GLY A 112 -2.16 7.70 4.42
C GLY A 112 -2.43 8.25 5.81
N ILE A 113 -3.25 7.59 6.62
CA ILE A 113 -3.59 8.02 7.98
C ILE A 113 -2.40 7.86 8.93
N LEU A 114 -1.70 6.72 8.90
CA LEU A 114 -0.53 6.48 9.74
C LEU A 114 0.54 7.56 9.53
N GLY A 115 0.86 7.88 8.28
CA GLY A 115 1.83 8.92 7.96
C GLY A 115 1.46 10.28 8.56
N GLN A 116 0.19 10.66 8.50
CA GLN A 116 -0.29 11.91 9.07
C GLN A 116 -0.25 11.90 10.61
N VAL A 117 -0.73 10.81 11.23
CA VAL A 117 -0.73 10.66 12.71
C VAL A 117 0.70 10.69 13.26
N MET A 118 1.62 9.96 12.65
CA MET A 118 3.02 9.93 13.07
C MET A 118 3.70 11.30 12.91
N GLY A 119 3.44 12.00 11.81
CA GLY A 119 4.00 13.32 11.56
C GLY A 119 3.45 14.41 12.47
N LYS A 120 2.17 14.34 12.82
CA LYS A 120 1.49 15.33 13.68
C LYS A 120 1.47 14.95 15.16
N GLN A 121 1.84 13.72 15.49
CA GLN A 121 1.73 13.14 16.83
C GLN A 121 0.31 13.31 17.42
N SER A 122 -0.69 13.25 16.58
CA SER A 122 -2.12 13.45 16.92
C SER A 122 -3.03 12.90 15.83
N ALA A 123 -4.22 12.51 16.21
CA ALA A 123 -5.30 12.14 15.29
C ALA A 123 -6.37 13.25 15.10
N ASP A 124 -6.16 14.43 15.68
CA ASP A 124 -7.20 15.48 15.69
C ASP A 124 -7.29 16.27 14.37
N SER A 125 -6.20 16.39 13.63
CA SER A 125 -6.12 17.15 12.38
C SER A 125 -5.71 16.27 11.21
N VAL A 126 -6.20 15.05 11.17
CA VAL A 126 -5.90 14.06 10.13
C VAL A 126 -7.01 14.08 9.09
N ASP A 127 -6.61 14.15 7.82
CA ASP A 127 -7.53 14.16 6.68
C ASP A 127 -7.78 12.74 6.18
N THR A 128 -8.98 12.51 5.66
CA THR A 128 -9.33 11.24 5.02
C THR A 128 -8.58 11.04 3.71
N VAL A 129 -8.30 9.79 3.38
CA VAL A 129 -7.66 9.42 2.11
C VAL A 129 -8.73 9.35 1.02
N SER A 130 -8.46 9.99 -0.11
CA SER A 130 -9.39 10.01 -1.26
C SER A 130 -9.66 8.59 -1.77
N GLY A 131 -10.91 8.27 -1.99
CA GLY A 131 -11.35 6.94 -2.42
C GLY A 131 -11.58 5.93 -1.29
N CYS A 132 -11.06 6.20 -0.06
CA CYS A 132 -11.18 5.30 1.10
C CYS A 132 -11.77 6.05 2.31
N THR A 133 -12.80 6.85 2.09
CA THR A 133 -13.32 7.79 3.10
C THR A 133 -13.84 7.08 4.35
N TYR A 134 -14.63 6.01 4.19
CA TYR A 134 -15.21 5.28 5.33
C TYR A 134 -14.13 4.58 6.15
N SER A 135 -13.24 3.83 5.52
CA SER A 135 -12.11 3.17 6.22
C SER A 135 -11.19 4.21 6.88
N SER A 136 -10.96 5.37 6.24
CA SER A 136 -10.20 6.48 6.83
C SER A 136 -10.86 7.04 8.09
N GLN A 137 -12.17 7.23 8.07
CA GLN A 137 -12.92 7.72 9.24
C GLN A 137 -12.85 6.74 10.40
N GLY A 138 -13.01 5.44 10.13
CA GLY A 138 -12.85 4.39 11.12
C GLY A 138 -11.46 4.38 11.77
N LEU A 139 -10.42 4.47 10.94
CA LEU A 139 -9.03 4.54 11.42
C LEU A 139 -8.76 5.80 12.26
N ILE A 140 -9.20 6.98 11.82
CA ILE A 140 -9.06 8.23 12.56
C ILE A 140 -9.77 8.14 13.91
N GLN A 141 -10.99 7.60 13.93
CA GLN A 141 -11.76 7.41 15.17
C GLN A 141 -11.04 6.43 16.12
N ALA A 142 -10.55 5.31 15.60
CA ALA A 142 -9.80 4.34 16.39
C ALA A 142 -8.51 4.95 16.97
N PHE A 143 -7.75 5.73 16.19
CA PHE A 143 -6.58 6.47 16.69
C PHE A 143 -6.97 7.45 17.80
N ARG A 144 -8.02 8.24 17.61
CA ARG A 144 -8.50 9.18 18.63
C ARG A 144 -8.87 8.47 19.94
N ASN A 145 -9.57 7.35 19.83
CA ASN A 145 -9.97 6.56 21.00
C ASN A 145 -8.75 5.98 21.74
N ALA A 146 -7.74 5.47 21.00
CA ALA A 146 -6.50 5.00 21.62
C ALA A 146 -5.71 6.15 22.27
N LEU A 147 -5.55 7.29 21.59
CA LEU A 147 -4.80 8.44 22.09
C LEU A 147 -5.49 9.14 23.26
N ASN A 148 -6.82 9.12 23.33
CA ASN A 148 -7.56 9.64 24.50
C ASN A 148 -7.27 8.81 25.75
N GLN A 149 -7.17 7.49 25.63
CA GLN A 149 -6.74 6.65 26.75
C GLN A 149 -5.32 6.99 27.21
N ALA A 150 -4.43 7.28 26.25
CA ALA A 150 -3.04 7.64 26.53
C ALA A 150 -2.88 9.04 27.18
N LYS A 151 -3.87 9.91 27.07
CA LYS A 151 -3.88 11.22 27.74
C LYS A 151 -4.23 11.12 29.24
N GLY A 152 -4.60 9.95 29.73
CA GLY A 152 -4.93 9.74 31.13
C GLY A 152 -6.27 10.38 31.53
N ALA A 153 -7.26 10.28 30.63
CA ALA A 153 -8.62 10.78 30.89
C ALA A 153 -9.35 9.94 31.91
#